data_2e75597e50bc926ed973f395dfd500bc
#
_entry.id   2e75597e50bc926ed973f395dfd500bc
#
_cell.length_a   1.000
_cell.length_b   1.000
_cell.length_c   1.000
_cell.angle_alpha   90.00
_cell.angle_beta   90.00
_cell.angle_gamma   90.00
#
_symmetry.space_group_name_H-M   'P 1'
#
loop_
_entity.id
_entity.type
_entity.pdbx_description
1 polymer ?
#
loop_
_entity_poly.entity_id
_entity_poly.type
_entity_poly.pdbx_seq_one_letter_code
_entity_poly.pdbx_strand_id
1 'polypeptide(L)'
;MYRAPVEDIAFTLKHVAGMKPALDAGRFGDLGEDLVDAVLGEAGRFATEEVAPLYKIGDQQGAVLKGAAVTTPPGWKELYRRWIDGGWNALSGPEAYGGQALPTMLGVAALEMWNSAAMAFGIGPTLTMGAVEALDKHASTDLKAKYLEKLVSGEWMGTMNLTEPQAGSDLAALRARAEPVGDGSYRIFGQKIFITYGEHDFTDNIIHLVLARLPDAPAGTRGVSLFLVPKFLVGDDGALGARNDVFCSGLEHKLGIHASPTCTMIYGDGFQGAKPGAIGWLIGEENKGLACMFTMMNNARLCVGMQGVAVAEAATQKAIAYANERRQGKAASYTGTGMAPIVHHPDVQRNLLTMKALTQTARAISYSCAHAIDMARVSAGDEAAHWRDRANLLTPLAKAFSTDIGVEVASLGLQVHGGMGFIEETGAAAFYRDARIAPIYEGTNGIQAIDLVMRKLPLGGGNHVHGYIAELADMAAAVRTSNLQGFGRTADALDAALGDLGEATRFLQKLAAEGRADEALAGATPY
;
A
#
# COMPACT_ATOMS: atom_id res chain seq x y z
N MET A 1 5.23 -2.11 23.08
CA MET A 1 4.91 -3.01 21.97
C MET A 1 3.64 -2.48 21.32
N TYR A 2 3.52 -2.56 19.99
CA TYR A 2 2.32 -2.13 19.25
C TYR A 2 1.08 -2.89 19.71
N ARG A 3 -0.06 -2.19 19.78
CA ARG A 3 -1.40 -2.77 19.98
C ARG A 3 -2.34 -2.22 18.93
N ALA A 4 -3.05 -3.08 18.23
CA ALA A 4 -3.98 -2.64 17.20
C ALA A 4 -5.08 -1.74 17.78
N PRO A 5 -5.27 -0.50 17.25
CA PRO A 5 -6.29 0.42 17.73
C PRO A 5 -7.66 0.11 17.08
N VAL A 6 -8.19 -1.08 17.35
CA VAL A 6 -9.38 -1.65 16.67
C VAL A 6 -10.58 -0.69 16.76
N GLU A 7 -10.81 -0.08 17.94
CA GLU A 7 -11.93 0.85 18.15
C GLU A 7 -11.81 2.12 17.28
N ASP A 8 -10.61 2.75 17.22
CA ASP A 8 -10.35 3.92 16.37
C ASP A 8 -10.52 3.59 14.88
N ILE A 9 -10.06 2.41 14.47
CA ILE A 9 -10.17 1.90 13.10
C ILE A 9 -11.64 1.65 12.76
N ALA A 10 -12.37 0.91 13.60
CA ALA A 10 -13.80 0.64 13.41
C ALA A 10 -14.63 1.93 13.36
N PHE A 11 -14.35 2.89 14.27
CA PHE A 11 -15.00 4.19 14.25
C PHE A 11 -14.76 4.92 12.93
N THR A 12 -13.51 4.98 12.46
CA THR A 12 -13.17 5.68 11.21
C THR A 12 -13.84 5.02 10.01
N LEU A 13 -13.80 3.68 9.91
CA LEU A 13 -14.47 2.94 8.84
C LEU A 13 -15.98 3.19 8.81
N LYS A 14 -16.63 3.02 9.95
CA LYS A 14 -18.09 3.04 10.04
C LYS A 14 -18.66 4.45 9.92
N HIS A 15 -18.08 5.41 10.64
CA HIS A 15 -18.68 6.73 10.86
C HIS A 15 -18.02 7.88 10.09
N VAL A 16 -16.78 7.70 9.62
CA VAL A 16 -16.07 8.73 8.85
C VAL A 16 -16.00 8.37 7.37
N ALA A 17 -15.61 7.13 7.05
CA ALA A 17 -15.40 6.71 5.66
C ALA A 17 -16.65 6.14 4.96
N GLY A 18 -17.79 6.01 5.66
CA GLY A 18 -19.08 5.68 5.04
C GLY A 18 -19.45 4.20 5.01
N MET A 19 -18.73 3.32 5.72
CA MET A 19 -19.06 1.89 5.74
C MET A 19 -20.45 1.61 6.33
N LYS A 20 -20.81 2.25 7.47
CA LYS A 20 -22.10 2.00 8.10
C LYS A 20 -23.30 2.35 7.22
N PRO A 21 -23.39 3.53 6.59
CA PRO A 21 -24.46 3.82 5.63
C PRO A 21 -24.54 2.82 4.46
N ALA A 22 -23.40 2.32 3.98
CA ALA A 22 -23.36 1.32 2.92
C ALA A 22 -23.86 -0.06 3.39
N LEU A 23 -23.52 -0.48 4.62
CA LEU A 23 -24.06 -1.69 5.25
C LEU A 23 -25.58 -1.57 5.46
N ASP A 24 -26.05 -0.47 6.05
CA ASP A 24 -27.48 -0.22 6.31
C ASP A 24 -28.30 -0.22 5.01
N ALA A 25 -27.68 0.19 3.89
CA ALA A 25 -28.29 0.16 2.56
C ALA A 25 -28.16 -1.21 1.85
N GLY A 26 -27.59 -2.23 2.49
CA GLY A 26 -27.40 -3.57 1.92
C GLY A 26 -26.43 -3.63 0.73
N ARG A 27 -25.50 -2.67 0.60
CA ARG A 27 -24.58 -2.58 -0.54
C ARG A 27 -23.56 -3.72 -0.58
N PHE A 28 -23.29 -4.37 0.55
CA PHE A 28 -22.34 -5.47 0.68
C PHE A 28 -23.01 -6.81 1.02
N GLY A 29 -24.24 -7.03 0.52
CA GLY A 29 -24.99 -8.27 0.73
C GLY A 29 -25.25 -8.55 2.21
N ASP A 30 -24.91 -9.76 2.65
CA ASP A 30 -25.17 -10.21 4.04
C ASP A 30 -24.08 -9.75 5.04
N LEU A 31 -23.11 -8.91 4.64
CA LEU A 31 -22.10 -8.38 5.55
C LEU A 31 -22.74 -7.44 6.58
N GLY A 32 -22.80 -7.88 7.84
CA GLY A 32 -23.29 -7.09 8.97
C GLY A 32 -22.18 -6.45 9.78
N GLU A 33 -22.54 -5.47 10.63
CA GLU A 33 -21.57 -4.81 11.54
C GLU A 33 -20.87 -5.79 12.46
N ASP A 34 -21.57 -6.81 12.96
CA ASP A 34 -20.99 -7.82 13.86
C ASP A 34 -19.84 -8.60 13.20
N LEU A 35 -19.99 -8.94 11.91
CA LEU A 35 -18.93 -9.62 11.15
C LEU A 35 -17.75 -8.67 10.90
N VAL A 36 -18.02 -7.38 10.58
CA VAL A 36 -16.98 -6.37 10.46
C VAL A 36 -16.17 -6.26 11.75
N ASP A 37 -16.84 -6.16 12.90
CA ASP A 37 -16.18 -6.06 14.20
C ASP A 37 -15.38 -7.33 14.54
N ALA A 38 -15.91 -8.51 14.23
CA ALA A 38 -15.21 -9.78 14.44
C ALA A 38 -13.92 -9.85 13.60
N VAL A 39 -13.99 -9.50 12.30
CA VAL A 39 -12.82 -9.51 11.42
C VAL A 39 -11.76 -8.50 11.90
N LEU A 40 -12.17 -7.27 12.26
CA LEU A 40 -11.25 -6.25 12.78
C LEU A 40 -10.62 -6.67 14.11
N GLY A 41 -11.42 -7.28 15.01
CA GLY A 41 -10.95 -7.78 16.30
C GLY A 41 -9.88 -8.87 16.14
N GLU A 42 -10.13 -9.87 15.29
CA GLU A 42 -9.18 -10.96 15.05
C GLU A 42 -7.94 -10.50 14.26
N ALA A 43 -8.09 -9.62 13.25
CA ALA A 43 -6.95 -9.03 12.57
C ALA A 43 -6.06 -8.22 13.53
N GLY A 44 -6.69 -7.48 14.45
CA GLY A 44 -5.99 -6.72 15.49
C GLY A 44 -5.29 -7.61 16.50
N ARG A 45 -5.92 -8.71 16.91
CA ARG A 45 -5.30 -9.70 17.79
C ARG A 45 -4.06 -10.32 17.11
N PHE A 46 -4.22 -10.78 15.87
CA PHE A 46 -3.10 -11.33 15.10
C PHE A 46 -1.94 -10.32 14.94
N ALA A 47 -2.22 -9.07 14.61
CA ALA A 47 -1.21 -8.02 14.51
C ALA A 47 -0.45 -7.82 15.82
N THR A 48 -1.18 -7.79 16.95
CA THR A 48 -0.64 -7.50 18.27
C THR A 48 0.15 -8.68 18.83
N GLU A 49 -0.39 -9.89 18.73
CA GLU A 49 0.14 -11.07 19.43
C GLU A 49 1.12 -11.87 18.58
N GLU A 50 0.95 -11.88 17.24
CA GLU A 50 1.72 -12.72 16.35
C GLU A 50 2.77 -11.92 15.55
N VAL A 51 2.39 -10.75 15.01
CA VAL A 51 3.28 -9.95 14.12
C VAL A 51 4.21 -9.04 14.92
N ALA A 52 3.67 -8.24 15.84
CA ALA A 52 4.44 -7.22 16.58
C ALA A 52 5.63 -7.78 17.36
N PRO A 53 5.59 -8.98 17.97
CA PRO A 53 6.74 -9.56 18.66
C PRO A 53 7.95 -9.82 17.75
N LEU A 54 7.73 -10.02 16.44
CA LEU A 54 8.78 -10.33 15.48
C LEU A 54 9.38 -9.08 14.79
N TYR A 55 8.84 -7.89 15.05
CA TYR A 55 9.33 -6.64 14.43
C TYR A 55 10.82 -6.40 14.70
N LYS A 56 11.23 -6.45 15.96
CA LYS A 56 12.60 -6.15 16.36
C LYS A 56 13.61 -7.12 15.75
N ILE A 57 13.32 -8.43 15.78
CA ILE A 57 14.22 -9.42 15.18
C ILE A 57 14.28 -9.25 13.65
N GLY A 58 13.16 -8.89 13.02
CA GLY A 58 13.11 -8.58 11.61
C GLY A 58 13.99 -7.40 11.21
N ASP A 59 13.93 -6.29 11.96
CA ASP A 59 14.77 -5.11 11.71
C ASP A 59 16.27 -5.40 11.95
N GLN A 60 16.60 -6.14 12.99
CA GLN A 60 17.99 -6.40 13.38
C GLN A 60 18.70 -7.44 12.52
N GLN A 61 17.99 -8.49 12.07
CA GLN A 61 18.64 -9.58 11.33
C GLN A 61 18.43 -9.46 9.81
N GLY A 62 17.28 -8.94 9.37
CA GLY A 62 16.97 -8.81 7.95
C GLY A 62 16.84 -10.14 7.23
N ALA A 63 16.57 -10.07 5.93
CA ALA A 63 16.60 -11.21 5.02
C ALA A 63 18.03 -11.48 4.54
N VAL A 64 18.37 -12.74 4.33
CA VAL A 64 19.73 -13.17 3.97
C VAL A 64 19.72 -14.00 2.69
N LEU A 65 20.57 -13.62 1.72
CA LEU A 65 20.81 -14.39 0.49
C LEU A 65 22.01 -15.34 0.67
N LYS A 66 21.80 -16.62 0.36
CA LYS A 66 22.88 -17.63 0.24
C LYS A 66 22.76 -18.34 -1.11
N GLY A 67 23.75 -18.14 -1.96
CA GLY A 67 23.63 -18.54 -3.38
C GLY A 67 22.50 -17.78 -4.06
N ALA A 68 21.43 -18.46 -4.48
CA ALA A 68 20.24 -17.84 -5.04
C ALA A 68 18.97 -18.02 -4.16
N ALA A 69 19.13 -18.55 -2.95
CA ALA A 69 18.04 -18.74 -1.99
C ALA A 69 18.04 -17.65 -0.92
N VAL A 70 16.87 -17.11 -0.62
CA VAL A 70 16.66 -16.12 0.42
C VAL A 70 16.01 -16.79 1.63
N THR A 71 16.56 -16.49 2.81
CA THR A 71 15.98 -16.88 4.10
C THR A 71 15.50 -15.61 4.81
N THR A 72 14.27 -15.63 5.28
CA THR A 72 13.70 -14.57 6.11
C THR A 72 14.12 -14.72 7.58
N PRO A 73 13.95 -13.69 8.42
CA PRO A 73 14.34 -13.77 9.83
C PRO A 73 13.63 -14.91 10.59
N PRO A 74 14.21 -15.40 11.70
CA PRO A 74 13.59 -16.45 12.51
C PRO A 74 12.17 -16.13 12.94
N GLY A 75 11.26 -17.09 12.82
CA GLY A 75 9.85 -16.97 13.18
C GLY A 75 8.95 -16.37 12.06
N TRP A 76 9.54 -15.80 11.00
CA TRP A 76 8.77 -15.14 9.94
C TRP A 76 8.07 -16.14 9.01
N LYS A 77 8.72 -17.24 8.69
CA LYS A 77 8.10 -18.32 7.90
C LYS A 77 6.92 -18.95 8.63
N GLU A 78 7.06 -19.17 9.93
CA GLU A 78 6.00 -19.71 10.79
C GLU A 78 4.87 -18.68 10.97
N LEU A 79 5.19 -17.39 11.06
CA LEU A 79 4.20 -16.30 11.07
C LEU A 79 3.38 -16.31 9.79
N TYR A 80 4.03 -16.43 8.63
CA TYR A 80 3.32 -16.48 7.35
C TYR A 80 2.39 -17.68 7.25
N ARG A 81 2.79 -18.87 7.73
CA ARG A 81 1.90 -20.05 7.80
C ARG A 81 0.66 -19.78 8.63
N ARG A 82 0.84 -19.24 9.86
CA ARG A 82 -0.32 -18.88 10.70
C ARG A 82 -1.21 -17.83 10.05
N TRP A 83 -0.63 -16.93 9.26
CA TRP A 83 -1.38 -15.92 8.53
C TRP A 83 -2.26 -16.54 7.43
N ILE A 84 -1.74 -17.48 6.63
CA ILE A 84 -2.54 -18.19 5.63
C ILE A 84 -3.54 -19.16 6.27
N ASP A 85 -3.18 -19.84 7.35
CA ASP A 85 -4.08 -20.74 8.08
C ASP A 85 -5.29 -19.98 8.68
N GLY A 86 -5.10 -18.70 9.03
CA GLY A 86 -6.17 -17.79 9.44
C GLY A 86 -7.04 -17.26 8.30
N GLY A 87 -6.74 -17.60 7.05
CA GLY A 87 -7.49 -17.14 5.87
C GLY A 87 -7.28 -15.67 5.51
N TRP A 88 -6.25 -15.02 6.06
CA TRP A 88 -6.02 -13.58 5.90
C TRP A 88 -5.68 -13.16 4.47
N ASN A 89 -5.03 -14.03 3.70
CA ASN A 89 -4.72 -13.76 2.30
C ASN A 89 -5.96 -13.73 1.40
N ALA A 90 -7.01 -14.44 1.80
CA ALA A 90 -8.23 -14.63 1.03
C ALA A 90 -9.29 -13.53 1.23
N LEU A 91 -9.09 -12.58 2.16
CA LEU A 91 -10.12 -11.60 2.57
C LEU A 91 -10.85 -10.92 1.41
N SER A 92 -10.11 -10.35 0.46
CA SER A 92 -10.67 -9.64 -0.71
C SER A 92 -10.58 -10.44 -2.01
N GLY A 93 -10.10 -11.68 -1.93
CA GLY A 93 -9.97 -12.57 -3.09
C GLY A 93 -11.32 -12.99 -3.67
N PRO A 94 -11.38 -13.36 -4.97
CA PRO A 94 -12.61 -13.77 -5.61
C PRO A 94 -13.11 -15.12 -5.07
N GLU A 95 -14.42 -15.23 -4.79
CA GLU A 95 -15.08 -16.44 -4.26
C GLU A 95 -14.88 -17.68 -5.15
N ALA A 96 -14.87 -17.47 -6.47
CA ALA A 96 -14.65 -18.53 -7.46
C ALA A 96 -13.33 -19.31 -7.26
N TYR A 97 -12.38 -18.72 -6.53
CA TYR A 97 -11.05 -19.29 -6.26
C TYR A 97 -10.78 -19.39 -4.75
N GLY A 98 -11.82 -19.49 -3.94
CA GLY A 98 -11.71 -19.68 -2.49
C GLY A 98 -11.49 -18.40 -1.67
N GLY A 99 -11.68 -17.23 -2.29
CA GLY A 99 -11.66 -15.93 -1.60
C GLY A 99 -12.94 -15.65 -0.83
N GLN A 100 -12.90 -14.63 0.04
CA GLN A 100 -14.06 -14.23 0.86
C GLN A 100 -14.79 -13.02 0.26
N ALA A 101 -14.27 -12.40 -0.80
CA ALA A 101 -14.82 -11.23 -1.50
C ALA A 101 -15.24 -10.06 -0.59
N LEU A 102 -14.62 -9.93 0.59
CA LEU A 102 -14.92 -8.85 1.52
C LEU A 102 -14.52 -7.49 0.93
N PRO A 103 -15.20 -6.41 1.36
CA PRO A 103 -14.91 -5.07 0.88
C PRO A 103 -13.43 -4.67 1.04
N THR A 104 -12.92 -3.91 0.08
CA THR A 104 -11.56 -3.33 0.12
C THR A 104 -11.31 -2.57 1.41
N MET A 105 -12.31 -1.84 1.91
CA MET A 105 -12.24 -1.12 3.19
C MET A 105 -11.80 -2.03 4.33
N LEU A 106 -12.36 -3.23 4.43
CA LEU A 106 -12.04 -4.17 5.51
C LEU A 106 -10.65 -4.77 5.33
N GLY A 107 -10.29 -5.10 4.09
CA GLY A 107 -8.96 -5.59 3.75
C GLY A 107 -7.85 -4.58 4.07
N VAL A 108 -8.01 -3.29 3.71
CA VAL A 108 -7.01 -2.25 4.00
C VAL A 108 -6.95 -1.89 5.48
N ALA A 109 -8.04 -2.04 6.25
CA ALA A 109 -8.03 -1.86 7.69
C ALA A 109 -7.22 -2.95 8.40
N ALA A 110 -7.40 -4.20 8.00
CA ALA A 110 -6.57 -5.31 8.48
C ALA A 110 -5.10 -5.09 8.09
N LEU A 111 -4.84 -4.66 6.85
CA LEU A 111 -3.51 -4.37 6.34
C LEU A 111 -2.83 -3.22 7.12
N GLU A 112 -3.57 -2.19 7.54
CA GLU A 112 -3.05 -1.15 8.43
C GLU A 112 -2.48 -1.76 9.71
N MET A 113 -3.24 -2.63 10.37
CA MET A 113 -2.82 -3.25 11.63
C MET A 113 -1.58 -4.11 11.46
N TRP A 114 -1.51 -4.92 10.40
CA TRP A 114 -0.33 -5.77 10.13
C TRP A 114 0.91 -4.97 9.76
N ASN A 115 0.77 -3.92 8.94
CA ASN A 115 1.89 -3.01 8.61
C ASN A 115 2.34 -2.19 9.82
N SER A 116 1.43 -1.78 10.71
CA SER A 116 1.79 -1.10 11.96
C SER A 116 2.60 -2.03 12.89
N ALA A 117 2.25 -3.29 12.92
CA ALA A 117 2.97 -4.30 13.68
C ALA A 117 4.36 -4.63 13.10
N ALA A 118 4.44 -4.83 11.76
CA ALA A 118 5.69 -4.99 11.03
C ALA A 118 5.47 -4.72 9.52
N MET A 119 5.81 -3.52 9.05
CA MET A 119 5.66 -3.15 7.64
C MET A 119 6.42 -4.07 6.69
N ALA A 120 7.61 -4.54 7.09
CA ALA A 120 8.40 -5.48 6.31
C ALA A 120 7.70 -6.84 6.07
N PHE A 121 6.78 -7.26 6.95
CA PHE A 121 5.91 -8.42 6.76
C PHE A 121 4.71 -8.08 5.88
N GLY A 122 3.95 -7.03 6.24
CA GLY A 122 2.70 -6.67 5.58
C GLY A 122 2.82 -6.35 4.10
N ILE A 123 3.99 -5.89 3.63
CA ILE A 123 4.24 -5.57 2.22
C ILE A 123 4.21 -6.83 1.32
N GLY A 124 4.64 -8.00 1.81
CA GLY A 124 4.67 -9.24 1.01
C GLY A 124 3.27 -9.66 0.54
N PRO A 125 2.33 -9.92 1.47
CA PRO A 125 0.93 -10.23 1.14
C PRO A 125 0.26 -9.21 0.22
N THR A 126 0.56 -7.92 0.39
CA THR A 126 0.02 -6.85 -0.47
C THR A 126 0.29 -7.09 -1.96
N LEU A 127 1.47 -7.58 -2.30
CA LEU A 127 1.82 -7.88 -3.70
C LEU A 127 1.04 -9.09 -4.23
N THR A 128 0.81 -10.10 -3.41
CA THR A 128 0.00 -11.26 -3.77
C THR A 128 -1.45 -10.86 -4.04
N MET A 129 -2.05 -10.03 -3.18
CA MET A 129 -3.42 -9.51 -3.40
C MET A 129 -3.53 -8.75 -4.71
N GLY A 130 -2.56 -7.88 -5.03
CA GLY A 130 -2.51 -7.19 -6.31
C GLY A 130 -2.33 -8.13 -7.51
N ALA A 131 -1.52 -9.18 -7.38
CA ALA A 131 -1.35 -10.19 -8.42
C ALA A 131 -2.64 -10.98 -8.67
N VAL A 132 -3.37 -11.34 -7.60
CA VAL A 132 -4.70 -11.99 -7.70
C VAL A 132 -5.65 -11.10 -8.50
N GLU A 133 -5.76 -9.82 -8.17
CA GLU A 133 -6.66 -8.88 -8.86
C GLU A 133 -6.28 -8.72 -10.34
N ALA A 134 -4.99 -8.61 -10.67
CA ALA A 134 -4.54 -8.49 -12.05
C ALA A 134 -4.82 -9.77 -12.87
N LEU A 135 -4.58 -10.93 -12.28
CA LEU A 135 -4.84 -12.22 -12.94
C LEU A 135 -6.34 -12.47 -13.11
N ASP A 136 -7.13 -12.23 -12.08
CA ASP A 136 -8.58 -12.41 -12.17
C ASP A 136 -9.20 -11.54 -13.25
N LYS A 137 -8.73 -10.32 -13.42
CA LYS A 137 -9.26 -9.40 -14.43
C LYS A 137 -8.75 -9.66 -15.84
N HIS A 138 -7.49 -10.08 -16.01
CA HIS A 138 -6.81 -10.03 -17.32
C HIS A 138 -6.25 -11.37 -17.82
N ALA A 139 -6.05 -12.37 -16.97
CA ALA A 139 -5.50 -13.64 -17.39
C ALA A 139 -6.51 -14.49 -18.16
N SER A 140 -6.00 -15.42 -19.00
CA SER A 140 -6.83 -16.44 -19.65
C SER A 140 -7.47 -17.38 -18.62
N THR A 141 -8.54 -18.06 -19.02
CA THR A 141 -9.24 -19.04 -18.17
C THR A 141 -8.28 -20.12 -17.65
N ASP A 142 -7.38 -20.59 -18.50
CA ASP A 142 -6.41 -21.65 -18.16
C ASP A 142 -5.40 -21.16 -17.09
N LEU A 143 -4.88 -19.93 -17.24
CA LEU A 143 -3.98 -19.35 -16.26
C LEU A 143 -4.70 -19.10 -14.93
N LYS A 144 -5.94 -18.62 -14.95
CA LYS A 144 -6.75 -18.45 -13.75
C LYS A 144 -6.95 -19.76 -13.01
N ALA A 145 -7.37 -20.81 -13.73
CA ALA A 145 -7.60 -22.13 -13.14
C ALA A 145 -6.33 -22.75 -12.53
N LYS A 146 -5.17 -22.47 -13.13
CA LYS A 146 -3.88 -23.03 -12.69
C LYS A 146 -3.27 -22.30 -11.49
N TYR A 147 -3.48 -20.97 -11.35
CA TYR A 147 -2.71 -20.17 -10.42
C TYR A 147 -3.53 -19.47 -9.34
N LEU A 148 -4.81 -19.09 -9.61
CA LEU A 148 -5.55 -18.21 -8.70
C LEU A 148 -5.87 -18.84 -7.35
N GLU A 149 -6.31 -20.09 -7.30
CA GLU A 149 -6.63 -20.75 -6.03
C GLU A 149 -5.45 -20.76 -5.06
N LYS A 150 -4.25 -21.09 -5.58
CA LYS A 150 -3.02 -21.11 -4.79
C LYS A 150 -2.55 -19.71 -4.36
N LEU A 151 -2.78 -18.70 -5.18
CA LEU A 151 -2.48 -17.32 -4.84
C LEU A 151 -3.50 -16.74 -3.84
N VAL A 152 -4.77 -17.06 -3.99
CA VAL A 152 -5.84 -16.60 -3.07
C VAL A 152 -5.66 -17.23 -1.69
N SER A 153 -5.36 -18.53 -1.61
CA SER A 153 -5.07 -19.18 -0.34
C SER A 153 -3.78 -18.70 0.33
N GLY A 154 -2.84 -18.13 -0.45
CA GLY A 154 -1.50 -17.76 0.02
C GLY A 154 -0.50 -18.92 0.01
N GLU A 155 -0.87 -20.10 -0.51
CA GLU A 155 0.05 -21.22 -0.68
C GLU A 155 1.20 -20.83 -1.62
N TRP A 156 0.94 -19.97 -2.61
CA TRP A 156 1.94 -19.31 -3.43
C TRP A 156 1.84 -17.80 -3.28
N MET A 157 2.97 -17.11 -3.40
CA MET A 157 3.00 -15.65 -3.40
C MET A 157 3.19 -15.11 -4.81
N GLY A 158 2.54 -13.96 -5.07
CA GLY A 158 2.72 -13.15 -6.26
C GLY A 158 3.65 -11.97 -6.02
N THR A 159 4.39 -11.56 -7.05
CA THR A 159 5.24 -10.38 -6.99
C THR A 159 5.28 -9.62 -8.31
N MET A 160 5.52 -8.32 -8.23
CA MET A 160 5.47 -7.38 -9.34
C MET A 160 6.90 -7.04 -9.82
N ASN A 161 7.20 -7.27 -11.10
CA ASN A 161 8.54 -7.12 -11.68
C ASN A 161 8.54 -6.09 -12.82
N LEU A 162 8.66 -4.80 -12.45
CA LEU A 162 8.65 -3.68 -13.39
C LEU A 162 10.04 -3.12 -13.61
N THR A 163 10.66 -2.66 -12.55
CA THR A 163 11.83 -1.79 -12.53
C THR A 163 13.08 -2.46 -13.05
N GLU A 164 13.80 -1.74 -13.89
CA GLU A 164 15.13 -2.11 -14.39
C GLU A 164 16.14 -1.01 -14.02
N PRO A 165 17.46 -1.25 -14.06
CA PRO A 165 18.46 -0.25 -13.68
C PRO A 165 18.30 1.10 -14.38
N GLN A 166 17.85 1.12 -15.64
CA GLN A 166 17.62 2.33 -16.44
C GLN A 166 16.15 2.78 -16.50
N ALA A 167 15.20 2.01 -15.94
CA ALA A 167 13.76 2.22 -16.07
C ALA A 167 13.07 2.09 -14.71
N GLY A 168 12.97 3.20 -13.98
CA GLY A 168 12.25 3.33 -12.72
C GLY A 168 10.91 4.04 -12.94
N SER A 169 10.91 5.37 -12.84
CA SER A 169 9.71 6.20 -13.11
C SER A 169 9.34 6.23 -14.60
N ASP A 170 10.34 6.17 -15.49
CA ASP A 170 10.11 6.05 -16.94
C ASP A 170 10.21 4.59 -17.40
N LEU A 171 9.06 3.92 -17.47
CA LEU A 171 8.96 2.55 -17.96
C LEU A 171 9.08 2.43 -19.49
N ALA A 172 9.14 3.54 -20.23
CA ALA A 172 9.41 3.51 -21.67
C ALA A 172 10.81 2.96 -21.99
N ALA A 173 11.75 3.10 -21.04
CA ALA A 173 13.12 2.63 -21.16
C ALA A 173 13.33 1.13 -20.86
N LEU A 174 12.28 0.35 -20.58
CA LEU A 174 12.34 -1.09 -20.31
C LEU A 174 13.00 -1.86 -21.48
N ARG A 175 13.92 -2.78 -21.13
CA ARG A 175 14.72 -3.59 -22.08
C ARG A 175 14.50 -5.09 -21.94
N ALA A 176 13.88 -5.58 -20.86
CA ALA A 176 13.51 -6.99 -20.74
C ALA A 176 12.71 -7.41 -21.96
N ARG A 177 13.01 -8.58 -22.52
CA ARG A 177 12.41 -9.07 -23.75
C ARG A 177 11.70 -10.41 -23.54
N ALA A 178 10.67 -10.65 -24.33
CA ALA A 178 9.91 -11.88 -24.38
C ALA A 178 9.91 -12.42 -25.81
N GLU A 179 10.40 -13.65 -26.02
CA GLU A 179 10.50 -14.31 -27.33
C GLU A 179 9.45 -15.42 -27.38
N PRO A 180 8.53 -15.43 -28.38
CA PRO A 180 7.51 -16.46 -28.49
C PRO A 180 8.16 -17.83 -28.81
N VAL A 181 7.65 -18.89 -28.17
CA VAL A 181 8.14 -20.28 -28.40
C VAL A 181 7.33 -20.98 -29.49
N GLY A 182 6.08 -20.58 -29.71
CA GLY A 182 5.18 -21.16 -30.72
C GLY A 182 4.13 -22.12 -30.15
N ASP A 183 4.17 -22.40 -28.86
CA ASP A 183 3.21 -23.22 -28.10
C ASP A 183 2.30 -22.40 -27.15
N GLY A 184 2.28 -21.07 -27.32
CA GLY A 184 1.57 -20.14 -26.45
C GLY A 184 2.40 -19.64 -25.25
N SER A 185 3.59 -20.19 -25.04
CA SER A 185 4.55 -19.73 -24.06
C SER A 185 5.58 -18.77 -24.65
N TYR A 186 6.29 -18.08 -23.78
CA TYR A 186 7.36 -17.13 -24.13
C TYR A 186 8.62 -17.46 -23.32
N ARG A 187 9.78 -17.10 -23.86
CA ARG A 187 11.04 -17.06 -23.14
C ARG A 187 11.35 -15.63 -22.74
N ILE A 188 11.45 -15.40 -21.45
CA ILE A 188 11.70 -14.08 -20.86
C ILE A 188 13.17 -13.95 -20.53
N PHE A 189 13.76 -12.79 -20.89
CA PHE A 189 15.15 -12.45 -20.66
C PHE A 189 15.27 -11.04 -20.09
N GLY A 190 16.20 -10.84 -19.17
CA GLY A 190 16.54 -9.54 -18.63
C GLY A 190 16.73 -9.53 -17.14
N GLN A 191 16.94 -8.34 -16.62
CA GLN A 191 17.14 -8.09 -15.19
C GLN A 191 16.05 -7.18 -14.65
N LYS A 192 15.55 -7.49 -13.47
CA LYS A 192 14.65 -6.64 -12.70
C LYS A 192 15.26 -6.33 -11.35
N ILE A 193 15.17 -5.08 -10.90
CA ILE A 193 15.72 -4.63 -9.63
C ILE A 193 14.61 -4.12 -8.69
N PHE A 194 14.91 -4.08 -7.40
CA PHE A 194 13.98 -3.65 -6.34
C PHE A 194 12.72 -4.52 -6.25
N ILE A 195 12.85 -5.82 -6.55
CA ILE A 195 11.70 -6.72 -6.53
C ILE A 195 11.43 -7.19 -5.11
N THR A 196 10.36 -6.66 -4.54
CA THR A 196 9.89 -7.02 -3.21
C THR A 196 9.42 -8.48 -3.20
N TYR A 197 9.96 -9.28 -2.27
CA TYR A 197 9.68 -10.71 -2.18
C TYR A 197 9.86 -11.48 -3.50
N GLY A 198 10.82 -11.04 -4.35
CA GLY A 198 11.16 -11.74 -5.59
C GLY A 198 11.74 -13.13 -5.36
N GLU A 199 12.39 -13.35 -4.22
CA GLU A 199 12.81 -14.66 -3.70
C GLU A 199 12.64 -14.66 -2.18
N HIS A 200 12.12 -15.74 -1.62
CA HIS A 200 11.89 -15.92 -0.19
C HIS A 200 11.62 -17.40 0.15
N ASP A 201 11.55 -17.71 1.43
CA ASP A 201 11.32 -19.06 1.97
C ASP A 201 9.90 -19.27 2.56
N PHE A 202 8.96 -18.34 2.34
CA PHE A 202 7.57 -18.46 2.83
C PHE A 202 6.78 -19.55 2.11
N THR A 203 6.92 -19.60 0.78
CA THR A 203 6.12 -20.46 -0.10
C THR A 203 7.00 -21.30 -1.03
N ASP A 204 6.46 -22.41 -1.51
CA ASP A 204 7.18 -23.31 -2.41
C ASP A 204 7.28 -22.74 -3.83
N ASN A 205 6.33 -21.93 -4.26
CA ASN A 205 6.37 -21.25 -5.56
C ASN A 205 6.13 -19.73 -5.41
N ILE A 206 6.71 -18.98 -6.36
CA ILE A 206 6.58 -17.53 -6.46
C ILE A 206 6.16 -17.23 -7.89
N ILE A 207 5.10 -16.43 -8.05
CA ILE A 207 4.54 -16.08 -9.35
C ILE A 207 4.93 -14.63 -9.66
N HIS A 208 5.86 -14.46 -10.59
CA HIS A 208 6.35 -13.16 -11.02
C HIS A 208 5.47 -12.60 -12.13
N LEU A 209 4.90 -11.41 -11.95
CA LEU A 209 4.23 -10.65 -13.01
C LEU A 209 5.26 -9.70 -13.63
N VAL A 210 5.75 -10.04 -14.81
CA VAL A 210 6.94 -9.44 -15.44
C VAL A 210 6.57 -8.59 -16.63
N LEU A 211 6.96 -7.31 -16.63
CA LEU A 211 6.89 -6.46 -17.82
C LEU A 211 8.07 -6.72 -18.75
N ALA A 212 7.78 -7.03 -20.02
CA ALA A 212 8.79 -7.26 -21.05
C ALA A 212 8.28 -6.82 -22.44
N ARG A 213 9.18 -6.74 -23.42
CA ARG A 213 8.88 -6.36 -24.80
C ARG A 213 8.95 -7.56 -25.73
N LEU A 214 8.00 -7.63 -26.65
CA LEU A 214 8.05 -8.53 -27.80
C LEU A 214 9.07 -8.01 -28.84
N PRO A 215 9.59 -8.86 -29.74
CA PRO A 215 10.59 -8.47 -30.75
C PRO A 215 10.14 -7.27 -31.60
N ASP A 216 8.89 -7.27 -32.05
CA ASP A 216 8.33 -6.26 -32.97
C ASP A 216 7.47 -5.20 -32.22
N ALA A 217 7.65 -5.08 -30.89
CA ALA A 217 6.87 -4.17 -30.09
C ALA A 217 7.15 -2.69 -30.43
N PRO A 218 6.11 -1.83 -30.48
CA PRO A 218 6.31 -0.41 -30.70
C PRO A 218 7.16 0.22 -29.57
N ALA A 219 7.87 1.28 -29.90
CA ALA A 219 8.70 2.01 -28.94
C ALA A 219 7.84 2.64 -27.81
N GLY A 220 8.48 2.93 -26.68
CA GLY A 220 7.84 3.58 -25.54
C GLY A 220 6.95 2.65 -24.74
N THR A 221 6.07 3.23 -23.93
CA THR A 221 5.18 2.48 -23.02
C THR A 221 4.13 1.63 -23.73
N ARG A 222 3.80 1.96 -24.97
CA ARG A 222 2.81 1.24 -25.78
C ARG A 222 3.30 -0.11 -26.30
N GLY A 223 4.59 -0.44 -26.16
CA GLY A 223 5.15 -1.72 -26.59
C GLY A 223 5.49 -2.65 -25.43
N VAL A 224 4.92 -2.43 -24.25
CA VAL A 224 5.18 -3.25 -23.07
C VAL A 224 4.05 -4.25 -22.88
N SER A 225 4.40 -5.54 -22.74
CA SER A 225 3.48 -6.66 -22.45
C SER A 225 3.72 -7.19 -21.04
N LEU A 226 2.72 -7.87 -20.46
CA LEU A 226 2.79 -8.45 -19.13
C LEU A 226 2.82 -9.98 -19.22
N PHE A 227 3.72 -10.60 -18.46
CA PHE A 227 3.88 -12.05 -18.46
C PHE A 227 3.83 -12.62 -17.04
N LEU A 228 3.16 -13.76 -16.89
CA LEU A 228 3.22 -14.59 -15.70
C LEU A 228 4.43 -15.53 -15.83
N VAL A 229 5.37 -15.47 -14.90
CA VAL A 229 6.59 -16.29 -14.87
C VAL A 229 6.70 -16.95 -13.49
N PRO A 230 6.42 -18.25 -13.36
CA PRO A 230 6.53 -18.93 -12.08
C PRO A 230 7.99 -19.30 -11.76
N LYS A 231 8.34 -19.36 -10.49
CA LYS A 231 9.64 -19.87 -10.02
C LYS A 231 9.84 -21.35 -10.35
N PHE A 232 8.81 -22.15 -10.14
CA PHE A 232 8.71 -23.53 -10.60
C PHE A 232 7.57 -23.67 -11.61
N LEU A 233 7.81 -24.36 -12.71
CA LEU A 233 6.76 -24.65 -13.69
C LEU A 233 5.68 -25.50 -13.03
N VAL A 234 4.42 -25.28 -13.44
CA VAL A 234 3.26 -25.98 -12.88
C VAL A 234 2.69 -26.90 -13.95
N GLY A 235 2.57 -28.19 -13.63
CA GLY A 235 1.93 -29.18 -14.47
C GLY A 235 0.43 -28.95 -14.66
N ASP A 236 -0.20 -29.70 -15.53
CA ASP A 236 -1.66 -29.62 -15.73
C ASP A 236 -2.44 -30.23 -14.55
N ASP A 237 -1.78 -31.07 -13.76
CA ASP A 237 -2.26 -31.61 -12.50
C ASP A 237 -2.08 -30.66 -11.29
N GLY A 238 -1.53 -29.44 -11.53
CA GLY A 238 -1.23 -28.46 -10.48
C GLY A 238 0.05 -28.75 -9.67
N ALA A 239 0.76 -29.84 -9.96
CA ALA A 239 2.01 -30.18 -9.28
C ALA A 239 3.18 -29.29 -9.71
N LEU A 240 4.12 -29.04 -8.78
CA LEU A 240 5.35 -28.33 -9.08
C LEU A 240 6.27 -29.21 -9.93
N GLY A 241 6.66 -28.65 -11.07
CA GLY A 241 7.58 -29.28 -12.03
C GLY A 241 9.01 -28.75 -11.92
N ALA A 242 9.66 -28.62 -13.07
CA ALA A 242 11.04 -28.17 -13.16
C ALA A 242 11.23 -26.72 -12.66
N ARG A 243 12.41 -26.43 -12.11
CA ARG A 243 12.85 -25.08 -11.78
C ARG A 243 12.92 -24.25 -13.07
N ASN A 244 12.27 -23.09 -13.06
CA ASN A 244 12.33 -22.16 -14.18
C ASN A 244 13.64 -21.36 -14.17
N ASP A 245 14.01 -20.80 -15.32
CA ASP A 245 15.23 -20.02 -15.50
C ASP A 245 15.07 -18.58 -14.97
N VAL A 246 14.73 -18.46 -13.70
CA VAL A 246 14.64 -17.20 -12.94
C VAL A 246 15.28 -17.37 -11.57
N PHE A 247 16.11 -16.41 -11.16
CA PHE A 247 16.78 -16.48 -9.87
C PHE A 247 17.10 -15.11 -9.29
N CYS A 248 17.28 -15.08 -7.97
CA CYS A 248 17.75 -13.91 -7.24
C CYS A 248 19.27 -13.87 -7.27
N SER A 249 19.83 -12.81 -7.84
CA SER A 249 21.28 -12.59 -7.91
C SER A 249 21.82 -11.69 -6.80
N GLY A 250 20.94 -10.96 -6.08
CA GLY A 250 21.33 -10.03 -5.01
C GLY A 250 20.15 -9.54 -4.21
N LEU A 251 20.40 -9.13 -2.97
CA LEU A 251 19.50 -8.37 -2.13
C LEU A 251 20.04 -6.96 -1.93
N GLU A 252 19.14 -5.98 -1.89
CA GLU A 252 19.50 -4.60 -1.57
C GLU A 252 19.79 -4.43 -0.06
N HIS A 253 20.89 -3.75 0.26
CA HIS A 253 21.17 -3.28 1.60
C HIS A 253 20.46 -1.94 1.83
N LYS A 254 19.38 -1.94 2.60
CA LYS A 254 18.41 -0.85 2.67
C LYS A 254 18.49 -0.06 3.98
N LEU A 255 17.92 1.15 3.96
CA LEU A 255 17.77 2.01 5.13
C LEU A 255 16.82 1.39 6.18
N GLY A 256 15.74 0.77 5.75
CA GLY A 256 14.71 0.16 6.60
C GLY A 256 14.07 -1.06 5.95
N ILE A 257 12.98 -1.57 6.54
CA ILE A 257 12.28 -2.80 6.13
C ILE A 257 13.24 -3.96 5.84
N HIS A 258 14.21 -4.17 6.71
CA HIS A 258 15.33 -5.10 6.50
C HIS A 258 14.89 -6.54 6.30
N ALA A 259 13.79 -6.94 6.96
CA ALA A 259 13.24 -8.30 6.85
C ALA A 259 12.50 -8.56 5.52
N SER A 260 12.09 -7.51 4.79
CA SER A 260 11.51 -7.66 3.45
C SER A 260 12.63 -7.85 2.43
N PRO A 261 12.76 -9.04 1.78
CA PRO A 261 13.75 -9.23 0.74
C PRO A 261 13.43 -8.37 -0.46
N THR A 262 14.36 -7.49 -0.83
CA THR A 262 14.27 -6.64 -2.01
C THR A 262 15.31 -7.12 -3.01
N CYS A 263 14.85 -7.83 -4.04
CA CYS A 263 15.65 -8.70 -4.88
C CYS A 263 16.07 -8.03 -6.19
N THR A 264 17.26 -8.37 -6.66
CA THR A 264 17.64 -8.28 -8.06
C THR A 264 17.37 -9.63 -8.72
N MET A 265 16.39 -9.68 -9.64
CA MET A 265 15.95 -10.90 -10.33
C MET A 265 16.55 -10.98 -11.73
N ILE A 266 17.09 -12.12 -12.08
CA ILE A 266 17.63 -12.44 -13.42
C ILE A 266 16.74 -13.45 -14.10
N TYR A 267 16.41 -13.19 -15.34
CA TYR A 267 15.58 -14.01 -16.20
C TYR A 267 16.38 -14.46 -17.42
N GLY A 268 16.44 -15.74 -17.67
CA GLY A 268 16.89 -16.28 -18.94
C GLY A 268 18.39 -16.50 -19.11
N ASP A 269 19.18 -16.51 -18.03
CA ASP A 269 20.65 -16.66 -18.08
C ASP A 269 21.14 -18.13 -18.05
N GLY A 270 20.24 -19.11 -18.08
CA GLY A 270 20.61 -20.55 -18.02
C GLY A 270 20.96 -20.99 -16.60
N PHE A 271 20.22 -20.51 -15.60
CA PHE A 271 20.43 -20.84 -14.19
C PHE A 271 20.50 -22.35 -13.93
N GLN A 272 21.53 -22.81 -13.23
CA GLN A 272 21.80 -24.23 -12.92
C GLN A 272 21.80 -25.15 -14.14
N GLY A 273 22.21 -24.66 -15.31
CA GLY A 273 22.28 -25.44 -16.54
C GLY A 273 20.94 -25.55 -17.27
N ALA A 274 19.93 -24.78 -16.88
CA ALA A 274 18.68 -24.71 -17.65
C ALA A 274 18.91 -24.16 -19.07
N LYS A 275 18.03 -24.49 -19.99
CA LYS A 275 18.03 -23.86 -21.32
C LYS A 275 17.71 -22.38 -21.14
N PRO A 276 18.54 -21.44 -21.64
CA PRO A 276 18.33 -20.03 -21.49
C PRO A 276 16.94 -19.55 -21.90
N GLY A 277 16.33 -18.68 -21.07
CA GLY A 277 15.00 -18.10 -21.23
C GLY A 277 13.99 -18.62 -20.20
N ALA A 278 13.57 -17.76 -19.27
CA ALA A 278 12.53 -18.09 -18.31
C ALA A 278 11.17 -18.27 -19.01
N ILE A 279 10.52 -19.40 -18.78
CA ILE A 279 9.21 -19.68 -19.38
C ILE A 279 8.14 -18.85 -18.72
N GLY A 280 7.32 -18.18 -19.54
CA GLY A 280 6.19 -17.38 -19.08
C GLY A 280 5.03 -17.37 -20.06
N TRP A 281 3.90 -16.86 -19.63
CA TRP A 281 2.67 -16.76 -20.41
C TRP A 281 2.14 -15.31 -20.39
N LEU A 282 1.61 -14.87 -21.54
CA LEU A 282 1.05 -13.54 -21.71
C LEU A 282 -0.19 -13.35 -20.80
N ILE A 283 -0.27 -12.22 -20.12
CA ILE A 283 -1.44 -11.76 -19.39
C ILE A 283 -2.10 -10.63 -20.18
N GLY A 284 -3.37 -10.81 -20.52
CA GLY A 284 -4.12 -9.88 -21.37
C GLY A 284 -3.67 -9.95 -22.83
N GLU A 285 -3.54 -8.78 -23.45
CA GLU A 285 -3.17 -8.64 -24.87
C GLU A 285 -1.72 -8.16 -25.01
N GLU A 286 -1.09 -8.51 -26.14
CA GLU A 286 0.22 -7.97 -26.51
C GLU A 286 0.20 -6.43 -26.52
N ASN A 287 1.27 -5.82 -26.00
CA ASN A 287 1.44 -4.36 -25.94
C ASN A 287 0.41 -3.62 -25.05
N LYS A 288 -0.35 -4.35 -24.22
CA LYS A 288 -1.29 -3.82 -23.21
C LYS A 288 -0.82 -4.08 -21.76
N GLY A 289 0.41 -4.53 -21.59
CA GLY A 289 0.91 -4.98 -20.28
C GLY A 289 0.87 -3.91 -19.20
N LEU A 290 1.10 -2.63 -19.54
CA LEU A 290 0.97 -1.55 -18.57
C LEU A 290 -0.48 -1.35 -18.10
N ALA A 291 -1.46 -1.48 -18.98
CA ALA A 291 -2.88 -1.37 -18.60
C ALA A 291 -3.27 -2.50 -17.62
N CYS A 292 -2.79 -3.72 -17.88
CA CYS A 292 -3.00 -4.86 -16.98
C CYS A 292 -2.29 -4.64 -15.63
N MET A 293 -1.05 -4.15 -15.66
CA MET A 293 -0.26 -3.87 -14.46
C MET A 293 -0.83 -2.70 -13.63
N PHE A 294 -1.50 -1.71 -14.26
CA PHE A 294 -2.17 -0.63 -13.53
C PHE A 294 -3.30 -1.13 -12.63
N THR A 295 -3.92 -2.26 -12.92
CA THR A 295 -4.89 -2.89 -12.01
C THR A 295 -4.22 -3.20 -10.68
N MET A 296 -3.08 -3.90 -10.70
CA MET A 296 -2.27 -4.20 -9.51
C MET A 296 -1.70 -2.93 -8.86
N MET A 297 -1.18 -1.98 -9.66
CA MET A 297 -0.58 -0.75 -9.15
C MET A 297 -1.55 0.18 -8.44
N ASN A 298 -2.81 0.27 -8.87
CA ASN A 298 -3.81 1.11 -8.20
C ASN A 298 -4.14 0.56 -6.80
N ASN A 299 -4.28 -0.76 -6.68
CA ASN A 299 -4.41 -1.42 -5.39
C ASN A 299 -3.15 -1.19 -4.54
N ALA A 300 -1.96 -1.41 -5.10
CA ALA A 300 -0.69 -1.19 -4.42
C ALA A 300 -0.53 0.26 -3.92
N ARG A 301 -0.98 1.28 -4.67
CA ARG A 301 -0.91 2.69 -4.25
C ARG A 301 -1.73 2.96 -2.99
N LEU A 302 -2.96 2.44 -2.90
CA LEU A 302 -3.77 2.54 -1.69
C LEU A 302 -3.10 1.82 -0.52
N CYS A 303 -2.62 0.59 -0.73
CA CYS A 303 -1.93 -0.19 0.29
C CYS A 303 -0.65 0.51 0.78
N VAL A 304 0.09 1.18 -0.10
CA VAL A 304 1.26 2.00 0.27
C VAL A 304 0.84 3.26 1.05
N GLY A 305 -0.28 3.90 0.71
CA GLY A 305 -0.87 4.94 1.54
C GLY A 305 -1.13 4.44 2.97
N MET A 306 -1.70 3.23 3.09
CA MET A 306 -1.93 2.58 4.39
C MET A 306 -0.63 2.27 5.14
N GLN A 307 0.49 2.00 4.47
CA GLN A 307 1.78 1.85 5.13
C GLN A 307 2.24 3.14 5.81
N GLY A 308 1.98 4.29 5.18
CA GLY A 308 2.22 5.60 5.79
C GLY A 308 1.41 5.79 7.08
N VAL A 309 0.11 5.48 7.03
CA VAL A 309 -0.78 5.49 8.21
C VAL A 309 -0.28 4.53 9.29
N ALA A 310 0.08 3.32 8.90
CA ALA A 310 0.50 2.25 9.79
C ALA A 310 1.76 2.60 10.59
N VAL A 311 2.78 3.13 9.91
CA VAL A 311 4.02 3.55 10.58
C VAL A 311 3.78 4.77 11.47
N ALA A 312 2.93 5.72 11.03
CA ALA A 312 2.53 6.86 11.85
C ALA A 312 1.83 6.41 13.15
N GLU A 313 0.92 5.45 13.07
CA GLU A 313 0.23 4.90 14.24
C GLU A 313 1.21 4.22 15.21
N ALA A 314 2.08 3.34 14.70
CA ALA A 314 3.06 2.63 15.52
C ALA A 314 4.04 3.60 16.22
N ALA A 315 4.53 4.60 15.48
CA ALA A 315 5.40 5.65 16.03
C ALA A 315 4.68 6.49 17.09
N THR A 316 3.41 6.82 16.87
CA THR A 316 2.59 7.58 17.81
C THR A 316 2.37 6.82 19.11
N GLN A 317 2.01 5.55 19.06
CA GLN A 317 1.84 4.71 20.25
C GLN A 317 3.13 4.62 21.06
N LYS A 318 4.27 4.42 20.38
CA LYS A 318 5.57 4.34 21.03
C LYS A 318 5.95 5.67 21.69
N ALA A 319 5.72 6.80 21.03
CA ALA A 319 5.98 8.13 21.56
C ALA A 319 5.10 8.45 22.79
N ILE A 320 3.81 8.10 22.75
CA ILE A 320 2.88 8.26 23.88
C ILE A 320 3.34 7.42 25.07
N ALA A 321 3.68 6.15 24.86
CA ALA A 321 4.17 5.29 25.93
C ALA A 321 5.44 5.86 26.59
N TYR A 322 6.42 6.25 25.77
CA TYR A 322 7.65 6.87 26.27
C TYR A 322 7.37 8.17 27.02
N ALA A 323 6.51 9.05 26.52
CA ALA A 323 6.19 10.32 27.14
C ALA A 323 5.50 10.18 28.52
N ASN A 324 4.76 9.11 28.74
CA ASN A 324 4.16 8.79 30.04
C ASN A 324 5.16 8.23 31.05
N GLU A 325 6.17 7.49 30.60
CA GLU A 325 7.18 6.85 31.46
C GLU A 325 8.35 7.79 31.78
N ARG A 326 8.86 8.51 30.78
CA ARG A 326 10.04 9.36 30.90
C ARG A 326 9.75 10.57 31.78
N ARG A 327 10.54 10.75 32.84
CA ARG A 327 10.42 11.89 33.76
C ARG A 327 11.58 12.85 33.56
N GLN A 328 11.27 14.15 33.41
CA GLN A 328 12.27 15.20 33.25
C GLN A 328 11.69 16.57 33.56
N GLY A 329 12.41 17.36 34.33
CA GLY A 329 12.01 18.73 34.67
C GLY A 329 10.76 18.83 35.53
N LYS A 330 10.20 20.04 35.58
CA LYS A 330 8.93 20.39 36.27
C LYS A 330 7.95 20.90 35.25
N ALA A 331 6.70 20.47 35.31
CA ALA A 331 5.60 20.98 34.48
C ALA A 331 4.51 21.58 35.37
N ALA A 332 3.96 22.74 34.97
CA ALA A 332 2.93 23.42 35.76
C ALA A 332 1.63 22.62 35.94
N SER A 333 1.33 21.75 34.95
CA SER A 333 0.17 20.85 34.97
C SER A 333 0.36 19.59 35.83
N TYR A 334 1.59 19.35 36.35
CA TYR A 334 1.87 18.15 37.14
C TYR A 334 1.86 18.46 38.65
N THR A 335 0.91 17.85 39.35
CA THR A 335 0.71 18.04 40.80
C THR A 335 1.44 17.04 41.69
N GLY A 336 2.13 16.04 41.08
CA GLY A 336 2.90 15.03 41.80
C GLY A 336 4.25 15.53 42.30
N THR A 337 4.93 14.71 43.10
CA THR A 337 6.26 15.03 43.65
C THR A 337 7.39 14.66 42.69
N GLY A 338 8.45 15.46 42.67
CA GLY A 338 9.64 15.20 41.85
C GLY A 338 9.52 15.67 40.41
N MET A 339 10.22 15.00 39.50
CA MET A 339 10.18 15.28 38.06
C MET A 339 8.87 14.80 37.43
N ALA A 340 8.29 15.62 36.55
CA ALA A 340 7.09 15.29 35.81
C ALA A 340 7.36 14.25 34.71
N PRO A 341 6.39 13.36 34.38
CA PRO A 341 6.37 12.69 33.08
C PRO A 341 6.40 13.73 31.96
N ILE A 342 7.15 13.48 30.89
CA ILE A 342 7.31 14.51 29.85
C ILE A 342 6.02 14.81 29.09
N VAL A 343 5.02 13.93 29.13
CA VAL A 343 3.68 14.17 28.59
C VAL A 343 3.00 15.43 29.18
N HIS A 344 3.41 15.88 30.34
CA HIS A 344 2.91 17.11 30.97
C HIS A 344 3.53 18.40 30.42
N HIS A 345 4.58 18.33 29.60
CA HIS A 345 5.18 19.50 28.98
C HIS A 345 4.40 19.93 27.73
N PRO A 346 4.04 21.23 27.61
CA PRO A 346 3.18 21.72 26.52
C PRO A 346 3.69 21.41 25.11
N ASP A 347 5.01 21.48 24.88
CA ASP A 347 5.57 21.16 23.56
C ASP A 347 5.50 19.66 23.23
N VAL A 348 5.68 18.78 24.22
CA VAL A 348 5.48 17.35 24.05
C VAL A 348 4.00 17.05 23.73
N GLN A 349 3.07 17.69 24.45
CA GLN A 349 1.63 17.59 24.17
C GLN A 349 1.30 18.04 22.74
N ARG A 350 1.85 19.18 22.30
CA ARG A 350 1.68 19.67 20.93
C ARG A 350 2.15 18.62 19.90
N ASN A 351 3.35 18.05 20.09
CA ASN A 351 3.89 17.02 19.21
C ASN A 351 2.98 15.79 19.17
N LEU A 352 2.55 15.27 20.31
CA LEU A 352 1.69 14.08 20.38
C LEU A 352 0.32 14.32 19.74
N LEU A 353 -0.29 15.50 19.97
CA LEU A 353 -1.56 15.89 19.33
C LEU A 353 -1.40 16.02 17.82
N THR A 354 -0.30 16.62 17.35
CA THR A 354 0.01 16.71 15.91
C THR A 354 0.15 15.31 15.30
N MET A 355 0.91 14.42 15.94
CA MET A 355 1.07 13.04 15.49
C MET A 355 -0.28 12.33 15.37
N LYS A 356 -1.13 12.42 16.40
CA LYS A 356 -2.45 11.79 16.41
C LYS A 356 -3.37 12.36 15.33
N ALA A 357 -3.44 13.70 15.19
CA ALA A 357 -4.29 14.38 14.23
C ALA A 357 -3.90 14.03 12.79
N LEU A 358 -2.60 14.07 12.46
CA LEU A 358 -2.10 13.73 11.13
C LEU A 358 -2.34 12.26 10.78
N THR A 359 -2.10 11.34 11.72
CA THR A 359 -2.36 9.92 11.54
C THR A 359 -3.84 9.65 11.25
N GLN A 360 -4.75 10.26 12.02
CA GLN A 360 -6.19 10.06 11.80
C GLN A 360 -6.68 10.69 10.50
N THR A 361 -6.13 11.83 10.09
CA THR A 361 -6.46 12.44 8.79
C THR A 361 -6.02 11.54 7.64
N ALA A 362 -4.80 11.03 7.68
CA ALA A 362 -4.28 10.10 6.67
C ALA A 362 -5.11 8.80 6.60
N ARG A 363 -5.51 8.26 7.75
CA ARG A 363 -6.42 7.09 7.86
C ARG A 363 -7.76 7.38 7.20
N ALA A 364 -8.39 8.52 7.52
CA ALA A 364 -9.69 8.91 6.97
C ALA A 364 -9.65 9.04 5.44
N ILE A 365 -8.63 9.70 4.88
CA ILE A 365 -8.44 9.83 3.43
C ILE A 365 -8.29 8.46 2.77
N SER A 366 -7.45 7.60 3.33
CA SER A 366 -7.18 6.26 2.77
C SER A 366 -8.42 5.36 2.83
N TYR A 367 -9.17 5.37 3.92
CA TYR A 367 -10.42 4.61 4.02
C TYR A 367 -11.54 5.17 3.14
N SER A 368 -11.62 6.50 2.96
CA SER A 368 -12.54 7.10 1.99
C SER A 368 -12.22 6.72 0.54
N CYS A 369 -10.92 6.57 0.22
CA CYS A 369 -10.50 6.03 -1.08
C CYS A 369 -10.94 4.56 -1.24
N ALA A 370 -10.74 3.72 -0.22
CA ALA A 370 -11.18 2.32 -0.21
C ALA A 370 -12.71 2.22 -0.37
N HIS A 371 -13.47 3.05 0.34
CA HIS A 371 -14.92 3.14 0.20
C HIS A 371 -15.35 3.46 -1.23
N ALA A 372 -14.72 4.45 -1.86
CA ALA A 372 -15.02 4.80 -3.24
C ALA A 372 -14.74 3.64 -4.22
N ILE A 373 -13.68 2.85 -3.98
CA ILE A 373 -13.36 1.64 -4.76
C ILE A 373 -14.48 0.60 -4.59
N ASP A 374 -14.90 0.34 -3.36
CA ASP A 374 -15.96 -0.63 -3.07
C ASP A 374 -17.30 -0.20 -3.67
N MET A 375 -17.68 1.07 -3.49
CA MET A 375 -18.91 1.61 -4.07
C MET A 375 -18.90 1.57 -5.60
N ALA A 376 -17.75 1.83 -6.25
CA ALA A 376 -17.62 1.68 -7.70
C ALA A 376 -17.83 0.23 -8.18
N ARG A 377 -17.52 -0.75 -7.32
CA ARG A 377 -17.69 -2.19 -7.61
C ARG A 377 -19.15 -2.64 -7.47
N VAL A 378 -19.87 -2.14 -6.47
CA VAL A 378 -21.21 -2.59 -6.13
C VAL A 378 -22.32 -1.71 -6.72
N SER A 379 -21.98 -0.59 -7.35
CA SER A 379 -22.93 0.30 -8.05
C SER A 379 -22.98 0.01 -9.55
N ALA A 380 -23.95 0.59 -10.25
CA ALA A 380 -24.11 0.48 -11.69
C ALA A 380 -24.32 1.85 -12.36
N GLY A 381 -24.15 1.93 -13.68
CA GLY A 381 -24.41 3.14 -14.46
C GLY A 381 -23.64 4.37 -13.98
N ASP A 382 -24.33 5.50 -13.88
CA ASP A 382 -23.74 6.79 -13.51
C ASP A 382 -23.22 6.80 -12.06
N GLU A 383 -23.86 6.06 -11.15
CA GLU A 383 -23.39 5.93 -9.77
C GLU A 383 -22.01 5.25 -9.73
N ALA A 384 -21.85 4.15 -10.46
CA ALA A 384 -20.55 3.47 -10.57
C ALA A 384 -19.48 4.35 -11.21
N ALA A 385 -19.83 5.17 -12.20
CA ALA A 385 -18.92 6.13 -12.81
C ALA A 385 -18.49 7.21 -11.81
N HIS A 386 -19.42 7.78 -11.06
CA HIS A 386 -19.15 8.76 -10.01
C HIS A 386 -18.17 8.23 -8.96
N TRP A 387 -18.42 7.03 -8.42
CA TRP A 387 -17.55 6.43 -7.43
C TRP A 387 -16.17 6.05 -7.98
N ARG A 388 -16.10 5.64 -9.25
CA ARG A 388 -14.83 5.39 -9.94
C ARG A 388 -14.00 6.66 -10.07
N ASP A 389 -14.63 7.78 -10.43
CA ASP A 389 -13.95 9.07 -10.51
C ASP A 389 -13.50 9.55 -9.13
N ARG A 390 -14.30 9.31 -8.07
CA ARG A 390 -13.92 9.57 -6.69
C ARG A 390 -12.71 8.74 -6.26
N ALA A 391 -12.71 7.44 -6.53
CA ALA A 391 -11.57 6.56 -6.25
C ALA A 391 -10.32 7.03 -7.01
N ASN A 392 -10.47 7.39 -8.29
CA ASN A 392 -9.39 7.93 -9.11
C ASN A 392 -8.80 9.23 -8.54
N LEU A 393 -9.64 10.15 -8.05
CA LEU A 393 -9.22 11.41 -7.44
C LEU A 393 -8.47 11.16 -6.13
N LEU A 394 -8.98 10.26 -5.28
CA LEU A 394 -8.44 10.04 -3.95
C LEU A 394 -7.17 9.16 -3.92
N THR A 395 -6.97 8.27 -4.90
CA THR A 395 -5.81 7.35 -4.91
C THR A 395 -4.45 8.06 -4.83
N PRO A 396 -4.12 9.07 -5.65
CA PRO A 396 -2.86 9.79 -5.52
C PRO A 396 -2.74 10.56 -4.20
N LEU A 397 -3.85 11.09 -3.67
CA LEU A 397 -3.88 11.76 -2.36
C LEU A 397 -3.63 10.76 -1.23
N ALA A 398 -4.34 9.63 -1.21
CA ALA A 398 -4.16 8.58 -0.21
C ALA A 398 -2.69 8.11 -0.18
N LYS A 399 -2.07 7.90 -1.36
CA LYS A 399 -0.68 7.46 -1.43
C LYS A 399 0.28 8.57 -0.99
N ALA A 400 0.23 9.75 -1.60
CA ALA A 400 1.25 10.78 -1.40
C ALA A 400 1.15 11.41 0.00
N PHE A 401 -0.02 11.90 0.38
CA PHE A 401 -0.23 12.55 1.67
C PHE A 401 0.07 11.59 2.83
N SER A 402 -0.52 10.37 2.81
CA SER A 402 -0.35 9.45 3.94
C SER A 402 1.10 9.00 4.11
N THR A 403 1.85 8.83 3.02
CA THR A 403 3.27 8.42 3.12
C THR A 403 4.17 9.56 3.59
N ASP A 404 3.91 10.81 3.20
CA ASP A 404 4.62 11.98 3.73
C ASP A 404 4.32 12.15 5.22
N ILE A 405 3.05 12.01 5.62
CA ILE A 405 2.64 12.01 7.04
C ILE A 405 3.33 10.89 7.82
N GLY A 406 3.46 9.69 7.24
CA GLY A 406 4.20 8.58 7.87
C GLY A 406 5.62 8.97 8.26
N VAL A 407 6.33 9.65 7.38
CA VAL A 407 7.70 10.14 7.63
C VAL A 407 7.71 11.27 8.67
N GLU A 408 6.81 12.25 8.55
CA GLU A 408 6.72 13.38 9.48
C GLU A 408 6.42 12.91 10.90
N VAL A 409 5.41 12.06 11.06
CA VAL A 409 4.99 11.53 12.36
C VAL A 409 6.08 10.66 12.98
N ALA A 410 6.75 9.82 12.20
CA ALA A 410 7.89 9.04 12.70
C ALA A 410 9.05 9.94 13.17
N SER A 411 9.32 11.05 12.46
CA SER A 411 10.31 12.06 12.87
C SER A 411 9.90 12.78 14.17
N LEU A 412 8.63 13.16 14.31
CA LEU A 412 8.10 13.72 15.57
C LEU A 412 8.22 12.71 16.72
N GLY A 413 8.01 11.43 16.45
CA GLY A 413 8.23 10.35 17.42
C GLY A 413 9.65 10.30 17.94
N LEU A 414 10.65 10.42 17.05
CA LEU A 414 12.06 10.55 17.45
C LEU A 414 12.28 11.79 18.34
N GLN A 415 11.70 12.92 17.97
CA GLN A 415 11.81 14.18 18.73
C GLN A 415 11.24 14.04 20.15
N VAL A 416 10.10 13.38 20.32
CA VAL A 416 9.50 13.09 21.64
C VAL A 416 10.43 12.24 22.51
N HIS A 417 11.16 11.29 21.91
CA HIS A 417 12.14 10.46 22.65
C HIS A 417 13.43 11.22 23.02
N GLY A 418 13.68 12.39 22.43
CA GLY A 418 14.93 13.13 22.63
C GLY A 418 16.14 12.33 22.18
N GLY A 419 17.27 12.42 22.91
CA GLY A 419 18.47 11.65 22.58
C GLY A 419 18.26 10.13 22.46
N MET A 420 17.33 9.58 23.23
CA MET A 420 16.97 8.16 23.16
C MET A 420 16.29 7.79 21.84
N GLY A 421 15.65 8.73 21.14
CA GLY A 421 15.08 8.50 19.81
C GLY A 421 16.13 8.22 18.74
N PHE A 422 17.36 8.71 18.93
CA PHE A 422 18.48 8.50 18.02
C PHE A 422 19.24 7.18 18.28
N ILE A 423 18.90 6.48 19.36
CA ILE A 423 19.53 5.21 19.76
C ILE A 423 18.70 4.05 19.21
N GLU A 424 19.32 3.19 18.38
CA GLU A 424 18.69 2.06 17.70
C GLU A 424 17.97 1.10 18.65
N GLU A 425 18.55 0.81 19.82
CA GLU A 425 18.02 -0.14 20.80
C GLU A 425 16.64 0.26 21.33
N THR A 426 16.29 1.55 21.29
CA THR A 426 14.95 2.04 21.67
C THR A 426 13.87 1.61 20.68
N GLY A 427 14.27 1.38 19.42
CA GLY A 427 13.40 1.01 18.31
C GLY A 427 12.50 2.16 17.79
N ALA A 428 12.73 3.41 18.23
CA ALA A 428 12.02 4.56 17.66
C ALA A 428 12.57 4.91 16.28
N ALA A 429 13.89 4.81 16.09
CA ALA A 429 14.57 5.06 14.82
C ALA A 429 14.11 4.11 13.70
N ALA A 430 13.77 2.88 14.03
CA ALA A 430 13.31 1.88 13.06
C ALA A 430 12.06 2.33 12.30
N PHE A 431 11.08 2.93 12.98
CA PHE A 431 9.87 3.45 12.32
C PHE A 431 10.19 4.56 11.31
N TYR A 432 11.12 5.47 11.62
CA TYR A 432 11.53 6.50 10.69
C TYR A 432 12.26 5.93 9.47
N ARG A 433 13.13 4.93 9.69
CA ARG A 433 13.84 4.23 8.61
C ARG A 433 12.86 3.50 7.69
N ASP A 434 11.89 2.79 8.26
CA ASP A 434 10.88 2.03 7.52
C ASP A 434 9.94 2.97 6.74
N ALA A 435 9.48 4.07 7.35
CA ALA A 435 8.60 5.04 6.70
C ALA A 435 9.19 5.62 5.41
N ARG A 436 10.53 5.77 5.34
CA ARG A 436 11.17 6.59 4.30
C ARG A 436 11.05 6.02 2.89
N ILE A 437 10.81 4.70 2.74
CA ILE A 437 10.61 4.11 1.41
C ILE A 437 9.24 4.45 0.82
N ALA A 438 8.21 4.62 1.65
CA ALA A 438 6.84 4.76 1.20
C ALA A 438 6.60 5.97 0.25
N PRO A 439 7.21 7.16 0.44
CA PRO A 439 7.14 8.26 -0.54
C PRO A 439 7.87 7.99 -1.86
N ILE A 440 8.70 6.94 -1.95
CA ILE A 440 9.60 6.68 -3.07
C ILE A 440 9.03 5.63 -4.03
N TYR A 441 8.61 4.46 -3.54
CA TYR A 441 8.18 3.35 -4.39
C TYR A 441 6.71 3.44 -4.81
N GLU A 442 6.26 2.55 -5.70
CA GLU A 442 4.90 2.50 -6.30
C GLU A 442 4.49 3.82 -6.98
N GLY A 443 5.47 4.47 -7.60
CA GLY A 443 5.41 5.84 -8.09
C GLY A 443 5.72 6.83 -6.97
N THR A 444 6.78 7.62 -7.16
CA THR A 444 7.15 8.65 -6.18
C THR A 444 6.00 9.61 -5.89
N ASN A 445 6.01 10.29 -4.74
CA ASN A 445 4.99 11.29 -4.44
C ASN A 445 4.91 12.40 -5.50
N GLY A 446 6.04 12.76 -6.14
CA GLY A 446 6.04 13.62 -7.32
C GLY A 446 5.26 13.04 -8.51
N ILE A 447 5.35 11.73 -8.77
CA ILE A 447 4.54 11.05 -9.80
C ILE A 447 3.05 11.05 -9.42
N GLN A 448 2.71 10.90 -8.14
CA GLN A 448 1.31 11.02 -7.67
C GLN A 448 0.79 12.45 -7.87
N ALA A 449 1.59 13.46 -7.58
CA ALA A 449 1.25 14.86 -7.81
C ALA A 449 1.02 15.16 -9.30
N ILE A 450 1.88 14.65 -10.18
CA ILE A 450 1.70 14.74 -11.64
C ILE A 450 0.39 14.04 -12.07
N ASP A 451 0.13 12.84 -11.56
CA ASP A 451 -1.09 12.09 -11.86
C ASP A 451 -2.34 12.86 -11.40
N LEU A 452 -2.31 13.43 -10.19
CA LEU A 452 -3.39 14.26 -9.67
C LEU A 452 -3.67 15.45 -10.60
N VAL A 453 -2.67 16.29 -10.86
CA VAL A 453 -2.86 17.54 -11.59
C VAL A 453 -3.20 17.31 -13.06
N MET A 454 -2.49 16.42 -13.74
CA MET A 454 -2.61 16.24 -15.20
C MET A 454 -3.72 15.28 -15.60
N ARG A 455 -4.15 14.36 -14.72
CA ARG A 455 -5.09 13.29 -15.07
C ARG A 455 -6.36 13.27 -14.23
N LYS A 456 -6.30 13.71 -12.96
CA LYS A 456 -7.44 13.60 -12.04
C LYS A 456 -8.23 14.90 -11.93
N LEU A 457 -7.55 16.05 -11.87
CA LEU A 457 -8.26 17.35 -11.90
C LEU A 457 -9.10 17.57 -13.17
N PRO A 458 -8.75 17.04 -14.36
CA PRO A 458 -9.61 17.12 -15.55
C PRO A 458 -10.84 16.19 -15.54
N LEU A 459 -10.98 15.25 -14.60
CA LEU A 459 -12.12 14.32 -14.56
C LEU A 459 -13.47 15.05 -14.57
N GLY A 460 -14.43 14.52 -15.33
CA GLY A 460 -15.74 15.13 -15.48
C GLY A 460 -15.69 16.54 -16.07
N GLY A 461 -14.73 16.82 -16.97
CA GLY A 461 -14.53 18.17 -17.51
C GLY A 461 -13.99 19.17 -16.46
N GLY A 462 -13.34 18.67 -15.42
CA GLY A 462 -12.82 19.47 -14.30
C GLY A 462 -13.83 19.69 -13.17
N ASN A 463 -15.06 19.22 -13.29
CA ASN A 463 -16.11 19.46 -12.30
C ASN A 463 -16.09 18.47 -11.13
N HIS A 464 -15.50 17.27 -11.30
CA HIS A 464 -15.54 16.23 -10.27
C HIS A 464 -14.87 16.68 -8.97
N VAL A 465 -13.69 17.30 -9.05
CA VAL A 465 -12.98 17.83 -7.87
C VAL A 465 -13.75 18.95 -7.19
N HIS A 466 -14.39 19.85 -7.96
CA HIS A 466 -15.21 20.93 -7.40
C HIS A 466 -16.45 20.41 -6.70
N GLY A 467 -17.07 19.35 -7.22
CA GLY A 467 -18.18 18.66 -6.56
C GLY A 467 -17.74 18.10 -5.20
N TYR A 468 -16.54 17.50 -5.13
CA TYR A 468 -16.00 16.99 -3.87
C TYR A 468 -15.70 18.11 -2.88
N ILE A 469 -15.12 19.24 -3.31
CA ILE A 469 -14.90 20.41 -2.46
C ILE A 469 -16.24 20.94 -1.92
N ALA A 470 -17.31 20.95 -2.72
CA ALA A 470 -18.64 21.36 -2.29
C ALA A 470 -19.21 20.43 -1.21
N GLU A 471 -19.07 19.10 -1.35
CA GLU A 471 -19.47 18.14 -0.32
C GLU A 471 -18.74 18.39 1.02
N LEU A 472 -17.45 18.73 0.97
CA LEU A 472 -16.68 19.09 2.17
C LEU A 472 -17.16 20.43 2.79
N ALA A 473 -17.60 21.38 1.97
CA ALA A 473 -18.19 22.63 2.45
C ALA A 473 -19.53 22.39 3.16
N ASP A 474 -20.34 21.44 2.68
CA ASP A 474 -21.58 21.04 3.37
C ASP A 474 -21.27 20.45 4.77
N MET A 475 -20.17 19.69 4.91
CA MET A 475 -19.71 19.20 6.21
C MET A 475 -19.30 20.36 7.13
N ALA A 476 -18.58 21.37 6.62
CA ALA A 476 -18.21 22.55 7.40
C ALA A 476 -19.48 23.32 7.89
N ALA A 477 -20.48 23.43 7.04
CA ALA A 477 -21.79 24.01 7.39
C ALA A 477 -22.50 23.18 8.48
N ALA A 478 -22.46 21.85 8.41
CA ALA A 478 -23.00 20.97 9.45
C ALA A 478 -22.30 21.14 10.79
N VAL A 479 -20.96 21.26 10.79
CA VAL A 479 -20.17 21.56 12.01
C VAL A 479 -20.62 22.88 12.62
N ARG A 480 -20.79 23.93 11.82
CA ARG A 480 -21.27 25.24 12.29
C ARG A 480 -22.68 25.15 12.89
N THR A 481 -23.57 24.45 12.21
CA THR A 481 -24.99 24.28 12.63
C THR A 481 -25.10 23.46 13.92
N SER A 482 -24.17 22.52 14.17
CA SER A 482 -24.17 21.71 15.39
C SER A 482 -24.04 22.53 16.67
N ASN A 483 -23.47 23.73 16.58
CA ASN A 483 -23.24 24.68 17.70
C ASN A 483 -22.55 24.04 18.93
N LEU A 484 -21.74 22.98 18.72
CA LEU A 484 -21.02 22.33 19.80
C LEU A 484 -19.76 23.13 20.15
N GLN A 485 -19.63 23.53 21.42
CA GLN A 485 -18.49 24.32 21.90
C GLN A 485 -17.12 23.67 21.63
N GLY A 486 -17.08 22.32 21.62
CA GLY A 486 -15.86 21.57 21.34
C GLY A 486 -15.26 21.81 19.95
N PHE A 487 -16.05 22.26 18.98
CA PHE A 487 -15.56 22.58 17.63
C PHE A 487 -14.88 23.97 17.53
N GLY A 488 -15.14 24.89 18.46
CA GLY A 488 -14.53 26.21 18.46
C GLY A 488 -14.62 26.90 17.09
N ARG A 489 -13.45 27.21 16.49
CA ARG A 489 -13.34 27.83 15.15
C ARG A 489 -13.20 26.84 14.01
N THR A 490 -13.48 25.55 14.20
CA THR A 490 -13.24 24.50 13.20
C THR A 490 -13.96 24.79 11.88
N ALA A 491 -15.24 25.19 11.93
CA ALA A 491 -15.99 25.49 10.71
C ALA A 491 -15.39 26.66 9.90
N ASP A 492 -14.96 27.74 10.58
CA ASP A 492 -14.33 28.88 9.92
C ASP A 492 -12.99 28.51 9.28
N ALA A 493 -12.20 27.68 9.98
CA ALA A 493 -10.92 27.18 9.46
C ALA A 493 -11.10 26.25 8.24
N LEU A 494 -12.13 25.39 8.28
CA LEU A 494 -12.47 24.53 7.15
C LEU A 494 -12.93 25.35 5.93
N ASP A 495 -13.81 26.33 6.11
CA ASP A 495 -14.28 27.18 5.01
C ASP A 495 -13.10 27.95 4.36
N ALA A 496 -12.20 28.51 5.17
CA ALA A 496 -11.01 29.19 4.65
C ALA A 496 -10.12 28.23 3.84
N ALA A 497 -9.81 27.04 4.40
CA ALA A 497 -8.99 26.04 3.73
C ALA A 497 -9.63 25.52 2.43
N LEU A 498 -10.95 25.32 2.41
CA LEU A 498 -11.68 24.90 1.21
C LEU A 498 -11.73 26.00 0.14
N GLY A 499 -11.82 27.27 0.57
CA GLY A 499 -11.67 28.43 -0.30
C GLY A 499 -10.30 28.45 -1.02
N ASP A 500 -9.23 28.33 -0.24
CA ASP A 500 -7.85 28.29 -0.76
C ASP A 500 -7.62 27.09 -1.68
N LEU A 501 -8.12 25.90 -1.29
CA LEU A 501 -8.05 24.69 -2.12
C LEU A 501 -8.78 24.88 -3.45
N GLY A 502 -9.98 25.47 -3.43
CA GLY A 502 -10.76 25.77 -4.62
C GLY A 502 -10.06 26.75 -5.56
N GLU A 503 -9.39 27.78 -5.02
CA GLU A 503 -8.61 28.73 -5.81
C GLU A 503 -7.38 28.08 -6.44
N ALA A 504 -6.62 27.31 -5.66
CA ALA A 504 -5.47 26.56 -6.15
C ALA A 504 -5.87 25.56 -7.25
N THR A 505 -6.98 24.85 -7.07
CA THR A 505 -7.53 23.92 -8.07
C THR A 505 -7.81 24.63 -9.39
N ARG A 506 -8.57 25.74 -9.36
CA ARG A 506 -8.89 26.51 -10.55
C ARG A 506 -7.64 27.07 -11.25
N PHE A 507 -6.66 27.50 -10.47
CA PHE A 507 -5.40 28.00 -11.01
C PHE A 507 -4.63 26.92 -11.77
N LEU A 508 -4.47 25.71 -11.19
CA LEU A 508 -3.79 24.59 -11.84
C LEU A 508 -4.53 24.10 -13.08
N GLN A 509 -5.87 23.99 -13.02
CA GLN A 509 -6.70 23.64 -14.18
C GLN A 509 -6.56 24.67 -15.32
N LYS A 510 -6.50 25.96 -14.99
CA LYS A 510 -6.27 27.04 -15.97
C LYS A 510 -4.91 26.89 -16.64
N LEU A 511 -3.83 26.71 -15.88
CA LEU A 511 -2.49 26.51 -16.43
C LEU A 511 -2.43 25.30 -17.37
N ALA A 512 -3.03 24.19 -16.97
CA ALA A 512 -3.10 22.98 -17.81
C ALA A 512 -3.88 23.23 -19.12
N ALA A 513 -5.01 23.95 -19.05
CA ALA A 513 -5.82 24.28 -20.23
C ALA A 513 -5.11 25.25 -21.18
N GLU A 514 -4.27 26.15 -20.66
CA GLU A 514 -3.43 27.08 -21.45
C GLU A 514 -2.18 26.41 -22.07
N GLY A 515 -1.98 25.09 -21.84
CA GLY A 515 -0.78 24.37 -22.31
C GLY A 515 0.49 24.67 -21.51
N ARG A 516 0.38 25.32 -20.35
CA ARG A 516 1.48 25.67 -19.44
C ARG A 516 1.73 24.55 -18.44
N ALA A 517 1.99 23.34 -18.98
CA ALA A 517 2.10 22.12 -18.19
C ALA A 517 3.23 22.20 -17.15
N ASP A 518 4.41 22.70 -17.51
CA ASP A 518 5.55 22.77 -16.58
C ASP A 518 5.26 23.67 -15.37
N GLU A 519 4.52 24.77 -15.58
CA GLU A 519 4.13 25.67 -14.50
C GLU A 519 3.08 25.02 -13.58
N ALA A 520 2.11 24.31 -14.16
CA ALA A 520 1.15 23.54 -13.38
C ALA A 520 1.86 22.44 -12.55
N LEU A 521 2.84 21.76 -13.14
CA LEU A 521 3.61 20.69 -12.48
C LEU A 521 4.55 21.23 -11.40
N ALA A 522 5.08 22.44 -11.53
CA ALA A 522 5.87 23.08 -10.48
C ALA A 522 5.06 23.30 -9.17
N GLY A 523 3.75 23.51 -9.30
CA GLY A 523 2.82 23.63 -8.17
C GLY A 523 2.19 22.32 -7.69
N ALA A 524 2.41 21.19 -8.38
CA ALA A 524 1.66 19.96 -8.16
C ALA A 524 1.95 19.32 -6.79
N THR A 525 3.19 19.25 -6.36
CA THR A 525 3.54 18.61 -5.08
C THR A 525 3.08 19.42 -3.86
N PRO A 526 3.22 20.74 -3.81
CA PRO A 526 2.64 21.54 -2.74
C PRO A 526 1.10 21.52 -2.68
N TYR A 527 0.44 21.41 -3.84
CA TYR A 527 -1.01 21.30 -3.94
C TYR A 527 -1.56 20.03 -3.31
#